data_ea8204237f4bbf82e0b2d2bffa8aa75b
#
_entry.id   ea8204237f4bbf82e0b2d2bffa8aa75b
#
_cell.length_a   1.000
_cell.length_b   1.000
_cell.length_c   1.000
_cell.angle_alpha   90.00
_cell.angle_beta   90.00
_cell.angle_gamma   90.00
#
_symmetry.space_group_name_H-M   'P 1'
#
loop_
_entity.id
_entity.type
_entity.pdbx_description
1 polymer ?
#
loop_
_entity_poly.entity_id
_entity_poly.type
_entity_poly.pdbx_seq_one_letter_code
_entity_poly.pdbx_strand_id
1 'polypeptide(L)'
;MANSMKELGRLGQKRYGGFFYEEFLKELQGRKGIAVYQEMSENDDVVGAILFAIEMLIRQAIWDVQPGGTTPADEEARDFVLSCMDDMSDTWSDTISEILSFLTYGWSAHEIVYKRRCGKRKDPRLRSKYTDGLIGWQKLPIRAQETLYEWLYDGNDNIVGLVQNPPPDFGLINIPIEKLLLFKTKSRKGNPEGRSILRNAYRDWYFKRRIQEIEGIGIERDLAGLPTMTAPEGLNIWDEEDPEMVAMRAAAERVVQNIRRDSLEGLVVPNGWKVELLSTGGRRQFDTSAIIERYDSRIAMTVLADFILMGHQSVGSFALSSDKTKMFSMAIGSYLDIICEVFNNVAIPALIDINGDHFAGITDYPQLTHGDVEDANLEKLGNFIHQMVGCGALIPDEGLEDFIRDAAGMPERLEDWDDKEDTSASDGGTDPNGNQKNPTKPPSSNVSPDDDDLDTEEEDAEDLEKAKKARQRLGRKARR
;
A
#
# COMPACT_ATOMS: atom_id res chain seq x y z
N MET A 1 31.58 -27.14 -29.10
CA MET A 1 31.39 -25.89 -28.29
C MET A 1 30.06 -25.16 -28.58
N ALA A 2 29.51 -25.19 -29.80
CA ALA A 2 28.23 -24.52 -30.10
C ALA A 2 27.00 -25.06 -29.33
N ASN A 3 27.00 -26.33 -28.90
CA ASN A 3 25.88 -26.91 -28.13
C ASN A 3 25.87 -26.54 -26.63
N SER A 4 26.98 -26.03 -26.08
CA SER A 4 27.05 -25.62 -24.67
C SER A 4 26.46 -24.25 -24.38
N MET A 5 26.15 -23.44 -25.42
CA MET A 5 25.53 -22.12 -25.30
C MET A 5 24.00 -22.15 -25.45
N LYS A 6 23.41 -23.31 -25.79
CA LYS A 6 21.96 -23.45 -25.92
C LYS A 6 21.37 -24.05 -24.66
N GLU A 7 20.26 -23.50 -24.20
CA GLU A 7 19.45 -24.11 -23.16
C GLU A 7 18.92 -25.45 -23.66
N LEU A 8 19.20 -26.53 -22.92
CA LEU A 8 18.79 -27.90 -23.27
C LEU A 8 17.59 -28.34 -22.42
N GLY A 9 17.34 -27.70 -21.29
CA GLY A 9 16.25 -28.01 -20.37
C GLY A 9 14.99 -27.19 -20.65
N ARG A 10 13.95 -27.47 -19.85
CA ARG A 10 12.72 -26.65 -19.80
C ARG A 10 12.41 -26.28 -18.36
N LEU A 11 11.75 -25.15 -18.15
CA LEU A 11 11.37 -24.62 -16.82
C LEU A 11 10.39 -25.53 -16.06
N GLY A 12 9.72 -26.47 -16.73
CA GLY A 12 8.77 -27.40 -16.11
C GLY A 12 7.51 -26.70 -15.59
N GLN A 13 7.06 -25.66 -16.26
CA GLN A 13 5.83 -24.95 -15.97
C GLN A 13 4.61 -25.81 -16.27
N LYS A 14 3.61 -25.76 -15.39
CA LYS A 14 2.29 -26.35 -15.67
C LYS A 14 1.46 -25.35 -16.49
N ARG A 15 1.62 -25.40 -17.79
CA ARG A 15 0.98 -24.50 -18.75
C ARG A 15 0.20 -25.29 -19.80
N TYR A 16 -1.05 -24.89 -20.05
CA TYR A 16 -1.90 -25.44 -21.08
C TYR A 16 -2.69 -24.33 -21.74
N GLY A 17 -2.65 -24.24 -23.08
CA GLY A 17 -3.44 -23.25 -23.83
C GLY A 17 -3.19 -21.79 -23.43
N GLY A 18 -1.92 -21.41 -23.12
CA GLY A 18 -1.59 -20.04 -22.71
C GLY A 18 -1.90 -19.68 -21.26
N PHE A 19 -2.48 -20.60 -20.48
CA PHE A 19 -2.83 -20.38 -19.08
C PHE A 19 -1.89 -21.13 -18.14
N PHE A 20 -1.65 -20.57 -16.94
CA PHE A 20 -0.87 -21.17 -15.87
C PHE A 20 -1.73 -21.92 -14.86
N TYR A 21 -1.30 -23.10 -14.44
CA TYR A 21 -1.94 -23.93 -13.43
C TYR A 21 -0.99 -24.26 -12.28
N GLU A 22 -0.12 -23.29 -11.93
CA GLU A 22 0.85 -23.46 -10.82
C GLU A 22 0.19 -23.26 -9.45
N GLU A 23 -0.94 -22.54 -9.38
CA GLU A 23 -1.68 -22.36 -8.13
C GLU A 23 -2.43 -23.65 -7.76
N PHE A 24 -2.29 -24.04 -6.48
CA PHE A 24 -2.90 -25.26 -5.94
C PHE A 24 -4.42 -25.12 -5.76
N LEU A 25 -4.87 -23.94 -5.31
CA LEU A 25 -6.29 -23.68 -5.06
C LEU A 25 -6.98 -23.22 -6.36
N LYS A 26 -8.02 -23.93 -6.76
CA LYS A 26 -8.76 -23.64 -7.99
C LYS A 26 -9.46 -22.27 -7.95
N GLU A 27 -9.84 -21.82 -6.76
CA GLU A 27 -10.45 -20.51 -6.53
C GLU A 27 -9.50 -19.34 -6.82
N LEU A 28 -8.18 -19.59 -6.69
CA LEU A 28 -7.14 -18.58 -6.90
C LEU A 28 -6.45 -18.71 -8.27
N GLN A 29 -7.00 -19.48 -9.19
CA GLN A 29 -6.44 -19.64 -10.54
C GLN A 29 -7.07 -18.66 -11.53
N GLY A 30 -6.22 -18.00 -12.34
CA GLY A 30 -6.62 -17.12 -13.44
C GLY A 30 -7.62 -16.03 -13.00
N ARG A 31 -8.65 -15.78 -13.82
CA ARG A 31 -9.65 -14.73 -13.55
C ARG A 31 -10.40 -14.89 -12.22
N LYS A 32 -10.58 -16.12 -11.74
CA LYS A 32 -11.21 -16.34 -10.43
C LYS A 32 -10.32 -15.82 -9.30
N GLY A 33 -9.03 -16.06 -9.39
CA GLY A 33 -8.06 -15.56 -8.43
C GLY A 33 -8.03 -14.03 -8.40
N ILE A 34 -8.10 -13.39 -9.57
CA ILE A 34 -8.17 -11.93 -9.69
C ILE A 34 -9.41 -11.40 -8.95
N ALA A 35 -10.60 -11.98 -9.19
CA ALA A 35 -11.83 -11.57 -8.53
C ALA A 35 -11.77 -11.76 -6.99
N VAL A 36 -11.15 -12.85 -6.51
CA VAL A 36 -10.97 -13.09 -5.07
C VAL A 36 -10.03 -12.06 -4.45
N TYR A 37 -8.89 -11.78 -5.09
CA TYR A 37 -7.96 -10.78 -4.58
C TYR A 37 -8.54 -9.37 -4.61
N GLN A 38 -9.36 -9.05 -5.61
CA GLN A 38 -10.12 -7.81 -5.64
C GLN A 38 -11.10 -7.73 -4.48
N GLU A 39 -11.86 -8.79 -4.22
CA GLU A 39 -12.78 -8.85 -3.08
C GLU A 39 -12.04 -8.68 -1.74
N MET A 40 -10.87 -9.31 -1.58
CA MET A 40 -10.04 -9.16 -0.38
C MET A 40 -9.56 -7.72 -0.20
N SER A 41 -9.11 -7.06 -1.26
CA SER A 41 -8.55 -5.70 -1.20
C SER A 41 -9.60 -4.61 -1.02
N GLU A 42 -10.81 -4.79 -1.57
CA GLU A 42 -11.86 -3.78 -1.56
C GLU A 42 -12.85 -3.91 -0.40
N ASN A 43 -13.03 -5.13 0.16
CA ASN A 43 -14.06 -5.39 1.15
C ASN A 43 -13.53 -5.80 2.54
N ASP A 44 -12.24 -6.09 2.68
CA ASP A 44 -11.64 -6.38 4.00
C ASP A 44 -10.90 -5.15 4.51
N ASP A 45 -11.30 -4.67 5.68
CA ASP A 45 -10.80 -3.47 6.32
C ASP A 45 -9.29 -3.54 6.64
N VAL A 46 -8.82 -4.69 7.14
CA VAL A 46 -7.41 -4.90 7.49
C VAL A 46 -6.55 -5.02 6.23
N VAL A 47 -7.00 -5.78 5.23
CA VAL A 47 -6.29 -5.91 3.95
C VAL A 47 -6.21 -4.56 3.24
N GLY A 48 -7.33 -3.81 3.17
CA GLY A 48 -7.36 -2.48 2.58
C GLY A 48 -6.43 -1.50 3.27
N ALA A 49 -6.42 -1.48 4.61
CA ALA A 49 -5.54 -0.60 5.39
C ALA A 49 -4.05 -0.91 5.15
N ILE A 50 -3.68 -2.18 5.06
CA ILE A 50 -2.30 -2.60 4.81
C ILE A 50 -1.85 -2.19 3.41
N LEU A 51 -2.66 -2.46 2.38
CA LEU A 51 -2.34 -2.07 1.00
C LEU A 51 -2.24 -0.55 0.86
N PHE A 52 -3.13 0.19 1.50
CA PHE A 52 -3.08 1.65 1.54
C PHE A 52 -1.81 2.16 2.22
N ALA A 53 -1.41 1.57 3.36
CA ALA A 53 -0.17 1.96 4.04
C ALA A 53 1.07 1.71 3.16
N ILE A 54 1.14 0.56 2.47
CA ILE A 54 2.22 0.25 1.53
C ILE A 54 2.24 1.25 0.37
N GLU A 55 1.08 1.54 -0.22
CA GLU A 55 0.96 2.51 -1.31
C GLU A 55 1.43 3.90 -0.88
N MET A 56 1.00 4.38 0.28
CA MET A 56 1.39 5.69 0.79
C MET A 56 2.90 5.81 1.00
N LEU A 57 3.53 4.78 1.56
CA LEU A 57 4.98 4.77 1.79
C LEU A 57 5.76 4.74 0.47
N ILE A 58 5.34 3.94 -0.50
CA ILE A 58 6.00 3.85 -1.82
C ILE A 58 5.83 5.16 -2.61
N ARG A 59 4.67 5.82 -2.51
CA ARG A 59 4.43 7.10 -3.18
C ARG A 59 5.21 8.27 -2.58
N GLN A 60 5.65 8.15 -1.32
CA GLN A 60 6.51 9.14 -0.67
C GLN A 60 7.99 8.97 -1.03
N ALA A 61 8.39 7.82 -1.60
CA ALA A 61 9.76 7.61 -2.00
C ALA A 61 10.21 8.64 -3.04
N ILE A 62 11.41 9.16 -2.86
CA ILE A 62 12.03 10.08 -3.83
C ILE A 62 12.57 9.23 -4.98
N TRP A 63 12.15 9.57 -6.19
CA TRP A 63 12.62 8.91 -7.41
C TRP A 63 13.65 9.80 -8.11
N ASP A 64 14.80 9.22 -8.43
CA ASP A 64 15.89 9.90 -9.11
C ASP A 64 16.47 9.03 -10.22
N VAL A 65 17.23 9.62 -11.13
CA VAL A 65 17.91 8.90 -12.19
C VAL A 65 19.41 9.19 -12.12
N GLN A 66 20.19 8.15 -11.96
CA GLN A 66 21.65 8.24 -11.95
C GLN A 66 22.20 8.12 -13.38
N PRO A 67 23.24 8.88 -13.76
CA PRO A 67 23.86 8.75 -15.06
C PRO A 67 24.60 7.42 -15.21
N GLY A 68 24.63 6.83 -16.40
CA GLY A 68 25.33 5.58 -16.68
C GLY A 68 26.87 5.69 -16.71
N GLY A 69 27.41 6.90 -16.61
CA GLY A 69 28.82 7.22 -16.60
C GLY A 69 29.08 8.65 -16.18
N THR A 70 30.30 9.14 -16.43
CA THR A 70 30.75 10.48 -15.99
C THR A 70 30.94 11.45 -17.15
N THR A 71 30.48 11.09 -18.34
CA THR A 71 30.61 11.98 -19.51
C THR A 71 29.43 12.95 -19.61
N PRO A 72 29.59 14.12 -20.25
CA PRO A 72 28.46 15.02 -20.46
C PRO A 72 27.28 14.39 -21.23
N ALA A 73 27.56 13.39 -22.07
CA ALA A 73 26.50 12.64 -22.77
C ALA A 73 25.70 11.73 -21.80
N ASP A 74 26.34 11.16 -20.77
CA ASP A 74 25.68 10.36 -19.74
C ASP A 74 24.78 11.24 -18.87
N GLU A 75 25.23 12.46 -18.52
CA GLU A 75 24.41 13.44 -17.80
C GLU A 75 23.21 13.93 -18.63
N GLU A 76 23.43 14.21 -19.93
CA GLU A 76 22.33 14.57 -20.82
C GLU A 76 21.28 13.45 -20.94
N ALA A 77 21.71 12.18 -21.00
CA ALA A 77 20.82 11.04 -21.04
C ALA A 77 20.02 10.88 -19.74
N ARG A 78 20.64 11.14 -18.58
CA ARG A 78 19.95 11.19 -17.27
C ARG A 78 18.87 12.27 -17.27
N ASP A 79 19.22 13.50 -17.63
CA ASP A 79 18.30 14.65 -17.64
C ASP A 79 17.14 14.43 -18.62
N PHE A 80 17.42 13.76 -19.73
CA PHE A 80 16.40 13.37 -20.68
C PHE A 80 15.39 12.39 -20.08
N VAL A 81 15.83 11.36 -19.37
CA VAL A 81 14.93 10.40 -18.71
C VAL A 81 14.09 11.08 -17.65
N LEU A 82 14.69 11.91 -16.78
CA LEU A 82 13.97 12.71 -15.78
C LEU A 82 12.90 13.60 -16.44
N SER A 83 13.27 14.28 -17.53
CA SER A 83 12.35 15.12 -18.30
C SER A 83 11.21 14.32 -18.93
N CYS A 84 11.43 13.06 -19.31
CA CYS A 84 10.38 12.18 -19.83
C CYS A 84 9.39 11.74 -18.76
N MET A 85 9.85 11.52 -17.53
CA MET A 85 8.98 11.22 -16.38
C MET A 85 8.05 12.41 -16.07
N ASP A 86 8.59 13.65 -16.12
CA ASP A 86 7.81 14.88 -15.86
C ASP A 86 6.88 15.27 -17.02
N ASP A 87 7.16 14.83 -18.25
CA ASP A 87 6.42 15.20 -19.48
C ASP A 87 5.28 14.21 -19.82
N MET A 88 5.04 13.17 -19.03
CA MET A 88 3.92 12.24 -19.26
C MET A 88 2.56 12.96 -19.15
N SER A 89 1.53 12.39 -19.76
CA SER A 89 0.14 12.87 -19.62
C SER A 89 -0.43 12.54 -18.25
N ASP A 90 -0.03 11.44 -17.68
CA ASP A 90 -0.41 10.97 -16.35
C ASP A 90 0.75 11.27 -15.39
N THR A 91 0.48 11.54 -14.12
CA THR A 91 1.56 11.84 -13.17
C THR A 91 2.39 10.59 -12.88
N TRP A 92 3.66 10.78 -12.52
CA TRP A 92 4.51 9.67 -12.09
C TRP A 92 3.91 8.96 -10.89
N SER A 93 3.39 9.71 -9.91
CA SER A 93 2.75 9.18 -8.72
C SER A 93 1.51 8.33 -9.03
N ASP A 94 0.68 8.74 -10.01
CA ASP A 94 -0.48 7.94 -10.43
C ASP A 94 -0.04 6.66 -11.15
N THR A 95 1.00 6.76 -11.98
CA THR A 95 1.60 5.60 -12.64
C THR A 95 2.13 4.59 -11.62
N ILE A 96 2.82 5.04 -10.58
CA ILE A 96 3.28 4.18 -9.48
C ILE A 96 2.10 3.52 -8.76
N SER A 97 1.03 4.25 -8.46
CA SER A 97 -0.17 3.69 -7.83
C SER A 97 -0.78 2.56 -8.66
N GLU A 98 -0.91 2.73 -10.00
CA GLU A 98 -1.38 1.66 -10.88
C GLU A 98 -0.41 0.46 -10.94
N ILE A 99 0.90 0.72 -10.94
CA ILE A 99 1.94 -0.32 -10.90
C ILE A 99 1.77 -1.19 -9.67
N LEU A 100 1.49 -0.59 -8.50
CA LEU A 100 1.38 -1.30 -7.22
C LEU A 100 0.27 -2.35 -7.19
N SER A 101 -0.64 -2.38 -8.16
CA SER A 101 -1.59 -3.47 -8.33
C SER A 101 -0.89 -4.84 -8.46
N PHE A 102 0.41 -4.88 -8.81
CA PHE A 102 1.19 -6.12 -8.82
C PHE A 102 1.31 -6.76 -7.43
N LEU A 103 1.19 -6.01 -6.35
CA LEU A 103 1.16 -6.54 -4.99
C LEU A 103 -0.12 -7.33 -4.74
N THR A 104 -1.26 -6.75 -5.12
CA THR A 104 -2.58 -7.37 -4.96
C THR A 104 -2.76 -8.61 -5.83
N TYR A 105 -2.42 -8.52 -7.11
CA TYR A 105 -2.68 -9.60 -8.07
C TYR A 105 -1.48 -10.51 -8.34
N GLY A 106 -0.28 -10.13 -7.87
CA GLY A 106 0.97 -10.82 -8.15
C GLY A 106 1.74 -10.24 -9.33
N TRP A 107 1.06 -9.54 -10.24
CA TRP A 107 1.63 -8.92 -11.44
C TRP A 107 0.81 -7.71 -11.89
N SER A 108 1.46 -6.79 -12.59
CA SER A 108 0.82 -5.74 -13.38
C SER A 108 1.56 -5.57 -14.70
N ALA A 109 0.83 -5.26 -15.76
CA ALA A 109 1.39 -5.04 -17.09
C ALA A 109 0.99 -3.65 -17.58
N HIS A 110 1.98 -2.88 -18.02
CA HIS A 110 1.80 -1.52 -18.52
C HIS A 110 2.31 -1.43 -19.94
N GLU A 111 1.53 -0.84 -20.84
CA GLU A 111 1.97 -0.63 -22.22
C GLU A 111 2.74 0.68 -22.34
N ILE A 112 3.92 0.64 -22.97
CA ILE A 112 4.71 1.83 -23.24
C ILE A 112 4.11 2.56 -24.44
N VAL A 113 3.59 3.76 -24.23
CA VAL A 113 3.07 4.64 -25.27
C VAL A 113 3.96 5.85 -25.42
N TYR A 114 4.50 6.06 -26.62
CA TYR A 114 5.42 7.14 -26.90
C TYR A 114 4.74 8.36 -27.54
N LYS A 115 5.33 9.54 -27.37
CA LYS A 115 5.00 10.78 -28.09
C LYS A 115 6.27 11.47 -28.58
N ARG A 116 6.15 12.27 -29.66
CA ARG A 116 7.23 13.15 -30.10
C ARG A 116 7.13 14.48 -29.36
N ARG A 117 8.21 14.93 -28.76
CA ARG A 117 8.33 16.17 -27.97
C ARG A 117 8.42 17.37 -28.88
N CYS A 118 7.28 17.94 -29.27
CA CYS A 118 7.19 19.07 -30.23
C CYS A 118 6.37 20.25 -29.67
N GLY A 119 6.39 20.45 -28.34
CA GLY A 119 5.72 21.56 -27.69
C GLY A 119 4.18 21.48 -27.75
N LYS A 120 3.55 22.64 -27.92
CA LYS A 120 2.10 22.75 -27.93
C LYS A 120 1.49 22.16 -29.19
N ARG A 121 0.63 21.15 -29.05
CA ARG A 121 -0.16 20.53 -30.13
C ARG A 121 -1.66 20.70 -29.91
N LYS A 122 -2.45 20.53 -30.99
CA LYS A 122 -3.91 20.59 -30.91
C LYS A 122 -4.48 19.51 -29.98
N ASP A 123 -3.98 18.27 -30.12
CA ASP A 123 -4.35 17.17 -29.21
C ASP A 123 -3.63 17.37 -27.87
N PRO A 124 -4.37 17.57 -26.77
CA PRO A 124 -3.78 17.75 -25.43
C PRO A 124 -2.88 16.60 -25.01
N ARG A 125 -3.19 15.36 -25.43
CA ARG A 125 -2.45 14.16 -25.07
C ARG A 125 -1.04 14.10 -25.68
N LEU A 126 -0.81 14.81 -26.80
CA LEU A 126 0.45 14.88 -27.51
C LEU A 126 1.24 16.16 -27.21
N ARG A 127 0.77 16.98 -26.27
CA ARG A 127 1.50 18.15 -25.81
C ARG A 127 2.75 17.72 -25.06
N SER A 128 3.79 18.54 -25.18
CA SER A 128 5.04 18.37 -24.47
C SER A 128 5.48 19.71 -23.90
N LYS A 129 6.15 19.67 -22.75
CA LYS A 129 6.85 20.85 -22.17
C LYS A 129 8.09 21.20 -23.00
N TYR A 130 8.61 20.26 -23.78
CA TYR A 130 9.85 20.32 -24.53
C TYR A 130 9.59 20.41 -26.03
N THR A 131 10.61 20.91 -26.79
CA THR A 131 10.56 21.12 -28.23
C THR A 131 11.78 20.55 -28.96
N ASP A 132 12.49 19.61 -28.31
CA ASP A 132 13.71 18.98 -28.82
C ASP A 132 13.47 18.00 -29.99
N GLY A 133 12.22 17.62 -30.22
CA GLY A 133 11.85 16.69 -31.30
C GLY A 133 12.17 15.23 -31.00
N LEU A 134 12.70 14.92 -29.81
CA LEU A 134 12.98 13.57 -29.34
C LEU A 134 11.68 12.82 -29.04
N ILE A 135 11.79 11.51 -28.91
CA ILE A 135 10.67 10.62 -28.57
C ILE A 135 10.72 10.36 -27.08
N GLY A 136 9.68 10.80 -26.36
CA GLY A 136 9.51 10.57 -24.91
C GLY A 136 8.30 9.70 -24.62
N TRP A 137 8.13 9.32 -23.36
CA TRP A 137 6.92 8.64 -22.91
C TRP A 137 5.71 9.57 -22.97
N GLN A 138 4.61 9.10 -23.54
CA GLN A 138 3.33 9.79 -23.46
C GLN A 138 2.62 9.38 -22.18
N LYS A 139 2.53 8.08 -21.93
CA LYS A 139 1.91 7.45 -20.75
C LYS A 139 2.30 5.98 -20.68
N LEU A 140 2.10 5.38 -19.51
CA LEU A 140 2.36 3.97 -19.22
C LEU A 140 1.07 3.31 -18.66
N PRO A 141 -0.03 3.24 -19.46
CA PRO A 141 -1.33 2.81 -18.95
C PRO A 141 -1.33 1.32 -18.60
N ILE A 142 -1.96 0.99 -17.49
CA ILE A 142 -2.16 -0.40 -17.07
C ILE A 142 -3.01 -1.17 -18.07
N ARG A 143 -2.70 -2.44 -18.24
CA ARG A 143 -3.55 -3.43 -18.89
C ARG A 143 -4.18 -4.28 -17.82
N ALA A 144 -5.45 -3.98 -17.50
CA ALA A 144 -6.17 -4.55 -16.38
C ALA A 144 -6.11 -6.08 -16.39
N GLN A 145 -5.80 -6.68 -15.25
CA GLN A 145 -5.50 -8.11 -15.12
C GLN A 145 -6.69 -9.00 -15.51
N GLU A 146 -7.92 -8.55 -15.26
CA GLU A 146 -9.14 -9.26 -15.65
C GLU A 146 -9.35 -9.34 -17.16
N THR A 147 -8.65 -8.47 -17.93
CA THR A 147 -8.73 -8.46 -19.39
C THR A 147 -7.72 -9.38 -20.06
N LEU A 148 -6.82 -10.00 -19.30
CA LEU A 148 -5.88 -10.98 -19.82
C LEU A 148 -6.63 -12.17 -20.43
N TYR A 149 -6.36 -12.45 -21.72
CA TYR A 149 -6.87 -13.62 -22.41
C TYR A 149 -5.86 -14.78 -22.33
N GLU A 150 -4.62 -14.56 -22.78
CA GLU A 150 -3.54 -15.54 -22.70
C GLU A 150 -2.15 -14.90 -22.79
N TRP A 151 -1.13 -15.63 -22.36
CA TRP A 151 0.27 -15.26 -22.55
C TRP A 151 0.81 -15.93 -23.80
N LEU A 152 1.55 -15.19 -24.61
CA LEU A 152 2.21 -15.68 -25.82
C LEU A 152 3.64 -16.13 -25.50
N TYR A 153 4.05 -17.25 -26.08
CA TYR A 153 5.36 -17.85 -25.89
C TYR A 153 6.02 -18.18 -27.20
N ASP A 154 7.37 -18.11 -27.20
CA ASP A 154 8.19 -18.65 -28.28
C ASP A 154 8.38 -20.18 -28.14
N GLY A 155 9.15 -20.76 -29.09
CA GLY A 155 9.49 -22.20 -29.07
C GLY A 155 10.41 -22.63 -27.92
N ASN A 156 11.02 -21.67 -27.18
CA ASN A 156 11.93 -21.89 -26.06
C ASN A 156 11.29 -21.59 -24.69
N ASP A 157 9.96 -21.46 -24.64
CA ASP A 157 9.19 -21.14 -23.43
C ASP A 157 9.43 -19.70 -22.88
N ASN A 158 9.99 -18.77 -23.67
CA ASN A 158 10.09 -17.36 -23.31
C ASN A 158 8.79 -16.62 -23.62
N ILE A 159 8.42 -15.67 -22.79
CA ILE A 159 7.25 -14.82 -23.00
C ILE A 159 7.57 -13.82 -24.12
N VAL A 160 6.73 -13.79 -25.15
CA VAL A 160 6.86 -12.86 -26.29
C VAL A 160 5.76 -11.81 -26.31
N GLY A 161 4.76 -11.93 -25.44
CA GLY A 161 3.69 -10.94 -25.32
C GLY A 161 2.50 -11.45 -24.53
N LEU A 162 1.46 -10.63 -24.51
CA LEU A 162 0.15 -10.99 -23.96
C LEU A 162 -0.96 -10.69 -24.97
N VAL A 163 -2.05 -11.43 -24.87
CA VAL A 163 -3.30 -11.17 -25.58
C VAL A 163 -4.30 -10.61 -24.60
N GLN A 164 -4.81 -9.43 -24.88
CA GLN A 164 -5.84 -8.76 -24.11
C GLN A 164 -7.21 -8.92 -24.77
N ASN A 165 -8.28 -9.08 -23.97
CA ASN A 165 -9.67 -9.07 -24.41
C ASN A 165 -10.44 -8.01 -23.60
N PRO A 166 -10.29 -6.71 -23.94
CA PRO A 166 -10.86 -5.62 -23.17
C PRO A 166 -12.31 -5.32 -23.59
N PRO A 167 -13.18 -4.93 -22.65
CA PRO A 167 -14.46 -4.32 -22.98
C PRO A 167 -14.26 -2.96 -23.69
N PRO A 168 -15.24 -2.41 -24.42
CA PRO A 168 -16.57 -2.97 -24.68
C PRO A 168 -16.62 -3.95 -25.86
N ASP A 169 -15.62 -3.93 -26.74
CA ASP A 169 -15.67 -4.65 -28.02
C ASP A 169 -15.23 -6.12 -27.89
N PHE A 170 -14.55 -6.47 -26.81
CA PHE A 170 -14.03 -7.83 -26.57
C PHE A 170 -13.19 -8.37 -27.74
N GLY A 171 -12.55 -7.49 -28.52
CA GLY A 171 -11.59 -7.86 -29.55
C GLY A 171 -10.27 -8.34 -28.94
N LEU A 172 -9.65 -9.35 -29.56
CA LEU A 172 -8.33 -9.83 -29.12
C LEU A 172 -7.24 -8.87 -29.62
N ILE A 173 -6.47 -8.34 -28.69
CA ILE A 173 -5.36 -7.41 -28.96
C ILE A 173 -4.07 -8.06 -28.50
N ASN A 174 -3.13 -8.27 -29.44
CA ASN A 174 -1.82 -8.79 -29.14
C ASN A 174 -0.87 -7.62 -28.81
N ILE A 175 -0.27 -7.67 -27.64
CA ILE A 175 0.71 -6.69 -27.18
C ILE A 175 2.06 -7.42 -27.04
N PRO A 176 3.06 -7.07 -27.84
CA PRO A 176 4.38 -7.68 -27.79
C PRO A 176 5.13 -7.28 -26.52
N ILE A 177 6.02 -8.14 -26.03
CA ILE A 177 6.73 -7.94 -24.76
C ILE A 177 7.62 -6.70 -24.76
N GLU A 178 8.15 -6.30 -25.92
CA GLU A 178 8.98 -5.09 -26.09
C GLU A 178 8.20 -3.79 -25.82
N LYS A 179 6.88 -3.85 -25.83
CA LYS A 179 5.98 -2.74 -25.48
C LYS A 179 5.40 -2.83 -24.09
N LEU A 180 5.79 -3.83 -23.30
CA LEU A 180 5.23 -4.09 -21.99
C LEU A 180 6.26 -3.92 -20.89
N LEU A 181 5.88 -3.19 -19.86
CA LEU A 181 6.51 -3.24 -18.55
C LEU A 181 5.74 -4.24 -17.71
N LEU A 182 6.37 -5.36 -17.37
CA LEU A 182 5.77 -6.43 -16.59
C LEU A 182 6.37 -6.43 -15.18
N PHE A 183 5.63 -5.87 -14.24
CA PHE A 183 5.96 -5.91 -12.82
C PHE A 183 5.39 -7.17 -12.20
N LYS A 184 6.18 -7.86 -11.41
CA LYS A 184 5.76 -9.09 -10.73
C LYS A 184 6.45 -9.23 -9.39
N THR A 185 5.75 -9.75 -8.43
CA THR A 185 6.29 -10.03 -7.11
C THR A 185 7.31 -11.17 -7.18
N LYS A 186 7.00 -12.33 -6.72
CA LYS A 186 7.88 -13.49 -6.68
C LYS A 186 7.68 -14.39 -7.90
N SER A 187 8.70 -14.47 -8.76
CA SER A 187 8.67 -15.41 -9.89
C SER A 187 8.95 -16.85 -9.42
N ARG A 188 8.15 -17.78 -9.92
CA ARG A 188 8.42 -19.21 -9.81
C ARG A 188 8.43 -19.82 -11.20
N LYS A 189 9.52 -20.47 -11.58
CA LYS A 189 9.66 -21.13 -12.89
C LYS A 189 9.36 -20.20 -14.08
N GLY A 190 9.72 -18.92 -13.99
CA GLY A 190 9.45 -17.95 -15.04
C GLY A 190 7.97 -17.60 -15.25
N ASN A 191 7.08 -17.88 -14.29
CA ASN A 191 5.67 -17.50 -14.38
C ASN A 191 5.53 -15.97 -14.48
N PRO A 192 4.84 -15.42 -15.49
CA PRO A 192 4.60 -13.97 -15.63
C PRO A 192 3.62 -13.43 -14.60
N GLU A 193 2.73 -14.26 -14.08
CA GLU A 193 1.67 -13.80 -13.16
C GLU A 193 2.17 -13.59 -11.72
N GLY A 194 3.43 -13.96 -11.40
CA GLY A 194 3.98 -13.77 -10.06
C GLY A 194 3.15 -14.47 -8.99
N ARG A 195 3.07 -13.86 -7.81
CA ARG A 195 2.24 -14.37 -6.70
C ARG A 195 1.77 -13.22 -5.82
N SER A 196 0.47 -13.04 -5.68
CA SER A 196 -0.13 -12.05 -4.78
C SER A 196 0.47 -12.11 -3.36
N ILE A 197 0.75 -10.97 -2.74
CA ILE A 197 1.13 -10.89 -1.33
C ILE A 197 -0.01 -11.39 -0.42
N LEU A 198 -1.26 -11.25 -0.88
CA LEU A 198 -2.47 -11.69 -0.18
C LEU A 198 -2.68 -13.21 -0.24
N ARG A 199 -1.89 -13.93 -1.06
CA ARG A 199 -2.07 -15.38 -1.25
C ARG A 199 -2.02 -16.20 0.05
N ASN A 200 -1.15 -15.82 0.96
CA ASN A 200 -1.03 -16.52 2.25
C ASN A 200 -2.15 -16.14 3.22
N ALA A 201 -2.68 -14.92 3.11
CA ALA A 201 -3.79 -14.43 3.93
C ALA A 201 -5.15 -15.01 3.52
N TYR A 202 -5.29 -15.54 2.30
CA TYR A 202 -6.56 -16.00 1.74
C TYR A 202 -7.35 -16.94 2.67
N ARG A 203 -6.70 -17.91 3.31
CA ARG A 203 -7.37 -18.87 4.18
C ARG A 203 -7.96 -18.20 5.43
N ASP A 204 -7.19 -17.33 6.05
CA ASP A 204 -7.62 -16.64 7.27
C ASP A 204 -8.72 -15.64 6.94
N TRP A 205 -8.60 -14.91 5.84
CA TRP A 205 -9.65 -14.03 5.31
C TRP A 205 -10.95 -14.78 5.00
N TYR A 206 -10.88 -15.94 4.35
CA TYR A 206 -12.05 -16.74 4.01
C TYR A 206 -12.85 -17.16 5.27
N PHE A 207 -12.14 -17.62 6.32
CA PHE A 207 -12.78 -17.99 7.57
C PHE A 207 -13.27 -16.77 8.38
N LYS A 208 -12.52 -15.65 8.40
CA LYS A 208 -12.96 -14.39 9.01
C LYS A 208 -14.31 -13.97 8.43
N ARG A 209 -14.39 -13.84 7.11
CA ARG A 209 -15.63 -13.48 6.41
C ARG A 209 -16.80 -14.38 6.78
N ARG A 210 -16.59 -15.70 6.80
CA ARG A 210 -17.64 -16.66 7.18
C ARG A 210 -18.11 -16.48 8.62
N ILE A 211 -17.22 -16.15 9.54
CA ILE A 211 -17.57 -15.90 10.95
C ILE A 211 -18.34 -14.60 11.07
N GLN A 212 -17.95 -13.54 10.37
CA GLN A 212 -18.68 -12.27 10.32
C GLN A 212 -20.11 -12.46 9.79
N GLU A 213 -20.29 -13.25 8.71
CA GLU A 213 -21.62 -13.60 8.18
C GLU A 213 -22.47 -14.34 9.24
N ILE A 214 -21.90 -15.34 9.91
CA ILE A 214 -22.58 -16.10 10.96
C ILE A 214 -22.89 -15.22 12.17
N GLU A 215 -22.00 -14.33 12.54
CA GLU A 215 -22.20 -13.37 13.62
C GLU A 215 -23.39 -12.44 13.32
N GLY A 216 -23.41 -11.85 12.11
CA GLY A 216 -24.53 -11.00 11.67
C GLY A 216 -25.87 -11.72 11.73
N ILE A 217 -25.94 -12.94 11.18
CA ILE A 217 -27.13 -13.79 11.25
C ILE A 217 -27.50 -14.13 12.70
N GLY A 218 -26.48 -14.43 13.53
CA GLY A 218 -26.71 -14.73 14.96
C GLY A 218 -27.27 -13.54 15.73
N ILE A 219 -26.72 -12.34 15.49
CA ILE A 219 -27.22 -11.10 16.10
C ILE A 219 -28.67 -10.83 15.66
N GLU A 220 -28.95 -10.94 14.36
CA GLU A 220 -30.30 -10.74 13.82
C GLU A 220 -31.30 -11.70 14.50
N ARG A 221 -30.96 -12.99 14.62
CA ARG A 221 -31.79 -14.00 15.26
C ARG A 221 -31.93 -13.78 16.77
N ASP A 222 -30.88 -13.42 17.48
CA ASP A 222 -30.92 -13.17 18.92
C ASP A 222 -31.72 -11.90 19.24
N LEU A 223 -31.63 -10.85 18.42
CA LEU A 223 -32.37 -9.60 18.58
C LEU A 223 -33.86 -9.76 18.20
N ALA A 224 -34.13 -10.49 17.13
CA ALA A 224 -35.50 -10.71 16.67
C ALA A 224 -36.22 -11.81 17.48
N GLY A 225 -35.46 -12.78 18.01
CA GLY A 225 -35.98 -14.04 18.55
C GLY A 225 -36.52 -14.95 17.44
N LEU A 226 -36.57 -16.26 17.71
CA LEU A 226 -37.24 -17.21 16.82
C LEU A 226 -38.74 -17.16 17.14
N PRO A 227 -39.61 -16.68 16.23
CA PRO A 227 -41.03 -16.64 16.50
C PRO A 227 -41.58 -18.07 16.54
N THR A 228 -42.25 -18.40 17.65
CA THR A 228 -42.94 -19.67 17.84
C THR A 228 -44.39 -19.42 18.14
N MET A 229 -45.25 -20.27 17.64
CA MET A 229 -46.69 -20.22 17.90
C MET A 229 -47.15 -21.56 18.43
N THR A 230 -47.72 -21.56 19.65
CA THR A 230 -48.19 -22.75 20.30
C THR A 230 -49.72 -22.78 20.29
N ALA A 231 -50.26 -23.89 19.83
CA ALA A 231 -51.71 -24.10 19.82
C ALA A 231 -52.25 -24.34 21.27
N PRO A 232 -53.53 -24.06 21.52
CA PRO A 232 -54.19 -24.37 22.80
C PRO A 232 -54.15 -25.86 23.13
N GLU A 233 -54.18 -26.19 24.42
CA GLU A 233 -54.25 -27.57 24.88
C GLU A 233 -55.50 -28.26 24.31
N GLY A 234 -55.33 -29.48 23.75
CA GLY A 234 -56.41 -30.29 23.18
C GLY A 234 -56.64 -30.04 21.67
N LEU A 235 -55.97 -29.10 21.05
CA LEU A 235 -56.04 -28.87 19.59
C LEU A 235 -54.86 -29.53 18.89
N ASN A 236 -55.10 -30.58 18.09
CA ASN A 236 -54.07 -31.26 17.34
C ASN A 236 -53.97 -30.68 15.92
N ILE A 237 -53.15 -29.63 15.75
CA ILE A 237 -52.92 -28.98 14.43
C ILE A 237 -52.10 -29.85 13.48
N TRP A 238 -51.62 -31.00 13.89
CA TRP A 238 -50.87 -31.96 13.07
C TRP A 238 -51.77 -33.08 12.52
N ASP A 239 -53.08 -32.99 12.69
CA ASP A 239 -54.01 -33.91 12.08
C ASP A 239 -54.15 -33.58 10.59
N GLU A 240 -53.62 -34.46 9.75
CA GLU A 240 -53.66 -34.32 8.29
C GLU A 240 -54.95 -34.78 7.64
N GLU A 241 -55.79 -35.53 8.40
CA GLU A 241 -57.09 -36.02 7.92
C GLU A 241 -58.18 -34.95 8.07
N ASP A 242 -57.99 -33.98 8.95
CA ASP A 242 -58.92 -32.87 9.16
C ASP A 242 -58.51 -31.61 8.31
N PRO A 243 -59.28 -31.25 7.26
CA PRO A 243 -59.01 -30.08 6.43
C PRO A 243 -58.96 -28.75 7.21
N GLU A 244 -59.70 -28.64 8.35
CA GLU A 244 -59.70 -27.42 9.16
C GLU A 244 -58.37 -27.29 9.92
N MET A 245 -57.84 -28.40 10.42
CA MET A 245 -56.54 -28.43 11.12
C MET A 245 -55.39 -28.10 10.17
N VAL A 246 -55.45 -28.63 8.94
CA VAL A 246 -54.47 -28.32 7.88
C VAL A 246 -54.51 -26.83 7.52
N ALA A 247 -55.68 -26.24 7.36
CA ALA A 247 -55.86 -24.83 7.07
C ALA A 247 -55.36 -23.93 8.22
N MET A 248 -55.63 -24.35 9.49
CA MET A 248 -55.23 -23.63 10.68
C MET A 248 -53.72 -23.65 10.87
N ARG A 249 -53.06 -24.82 10.64
CA ARG A 249 -51.60 -24.95 10.64
C ARG A 249 -50.97 -24.04 9.60
N ALA A 250 -51.48 -24.06 8.38
CA ALA A 250 -50.97 -23.19 7.30
C ALA A 250 -51.12 -21.69 7.60
N ALA A 251 -52.21 -21.30 8.30
CA ALA A 251 -52.38 -19.93 8.74
C ALA A 251 -51.37 -19.55 9.84
N ALA A 252 -51.17 -20.44 10.84
CA ALA A 252 -50.20 -20.24 11.91
C ALA A 252 -48.75 -20.15 11.35
N GLU A 253 -48.38 -21.03 10.41
CA GLU A 253 -47.09 -21.01 9.76
C GLU A 253 -46.85 -19.69 9.00
N ARG A 254 -47.87 -19.17 8.29
CA ARG A 254 -47.80 -17.86 7.62
C ARG A 254 -47.58 -16.72 8.61
N VAL A 255 -48.26 -16.74 9.73
CA VAL A 255 -48.06 -15.74 10.79
C VAL A 255 -46.62 -15.78 11.29
N VAL A 256 -46.10 -16.95 11.68
CA VAL A 256 -44.74 -17.13 12.18
C VAL A 256 -43.69 -16.71 11.15
N GLN A 257 -43.88 -17.07 9.86
CA GLN A 257 -42.97 -16.71 8.78
C GLN A 257 -42.93 -15.21 8.48
N ASN A 258 -44.04 -14.49 8.74
CA ASN A 258 -44.16 -13.06 8.44
C ASN A 258 -43.91 -12.15 9.63
N ILE A 259 -43.68 -12.68 10.83
CA ILE A 259 -43.33 -11.87 11.99
C ILE A 259 -41.93 -11.31 11.80
N ARG A 260 -41.84 -10.00 11.52
CA ARG A 260 -40.61 -9.22 11.48
C ARG A 260 -40.74 -8.08 12.49
N ARG A 261 -39.73 -7.91 13.32
CA ARG A 261 -39.74 -6.89 14.38
C ARG A 261 -39.73 -5.44 13.85
N ASP A 262 -39.36 -5.27 12.62
CA ASP A 262 -39.20 -3.97 11.92
C ASP A 262 -40.41 -3.57 11.07
N SER A 263 -41.33 -4.49 10.79
CA SER A 263 -42.44 -4.27 9.85
C SER A 263 -43.87 -4.42 10.44
N LEU A 264 -44.01 -4.92 11.66
CA LEU A 264 -45.34 -5.14 12.29
C LEU A 264 -45.37 -4.50 13.68
N GLU A 265 -46.19 -3.48 13.88
CA GLU A 265 -46.39 -2.80 15.16
C GLU A 265 -47.27 -3.60 16.12
N GLY A 266 -47.92 -4.68 15.69
CA GLY A 266 -48.75 -5.54 16.52
C GLY A 266 -49.24 -6.79 15.83
N LEU A 267 -49.53 -7.82 16.61
CA LEU A 267 -50.06 -9.11 16.17
C LEU A 267 -51.31 -9.46 16.94
N VAL A 268 -52.37 -9.80 16.24
CA VAL A 268 -53.59 -10.30 16.81
C VAL A 268 -53.62 -11.83 16.65
N VAL A 269 -53.71 -12.55 17.78
CA VAL A 269 -53.78 -14.01 17.78
C VAL A 269 -55.13 -14.47 18.35
N PRO A 270 -55.66 -15.63 17.89
CA PRO A 270 -56.88 -16.19 18.42
C PRO A 270 -56.77 -16.56 19.92
N ASN A 271 -57.88 -16.61 20.61
CA ASN A 271 -57.91 -16.96 22.05
C ASN A 271 -57.28 -18.35 22.29
N GLY A 272 -56.43 -18.44 23.29
CA GLY A 272 -55.73 -19.67 23.68
C GLY A 272 -54.42 -19.94 22.93
N TRP A 273 -54.12 -19.25 21.82
CA TRP A 273 -52.85 -19.36 21.16
C TRP A 273 -51.77 -18.48 21.84
N LYS A 274 -50.58 -19.02 21.95
CA LYS A 274 -49.42 -18.27 22.47
C LYS A 274 -48.41 -18.02 21.37
N VAL A 275 -47.99 -16.78 21.22
CA VAL A 275 -46.88 -16.41 20.38
C VAL A 275 -45.73 -15.96 21.24
N GLU A 276 -44.61 -16.61 21.12
CA GLU A 276 -43.39 -16.32 21.87
C GLU A 276 -42.23 -16.14 20.93
N LEU A 277 -41.37 -15.16 21.21
CA LEU A 277 -40.08 -15.00 20.53
C LEU A 277 -39.05 -15.74 21.38
N LEU A 278 -38.71 -16.95 20.98
CA LEU A 278 -37.63 -17.70 21.61
C LEU A 278 -36.30 -17.03 21.29
N SER A 279 -35.77 -16.32 22.25
CA SER A 279 -34.38 -15.90 22.23
C SER A 279 -33.56 -16.94 22.98
N THR A 280 -32.41 -17.28 22.46
CA THR A 280 -31.51 -18.26 23.08
C THR A 280 -31.01 -17.83 24.46
N GLY A 281 -31.29 -16.56 24.89
CA GLY A 281 -31.15 -16.06 26.29
C GLY A 281 -29.82 -16.38 26.99
N GLY A 282 -28.94 -17.06 26.30
CA GLY A 282 -27.68 -17.58 26.80
C GLY A 282 -26.49 -16.72 26.34
N ARG A 283 -25.50 -16.62 27.22
CA ARG A 283 -24.17 -16.13 26.85
C ARG A 283 -23.71 -16.85 25.57
N ARG A 284 -23.30 -16.12 24.53
CA ARG A 284 -22.67 -16.72 23.35
C ARG A 284 -21.57 -17.66 23.81
N GLN A 285 -21.61 -18.90 23.33
CA GLN A 285 -20.66 -19.95 23.72
C GLN A 285 -19.24 -19.62 23.16
N PHE A 286 -19.17 -18.78 22.17
CA PHE A 286 -17.92 -18.37 21.55
C PHE A 286 -17.84 -16.84 21.45
N ASP A 287 -16.68 -16.31 21.80
CA ASP A 287 -16.33 -14.91 21.59
C ASP A 287 -15.90 -14.72 20.12
N THR A 288 -16.84 -14.26 19.29
CA THR A 288 -16.62 -14.01 17.86
C THR A 288 -15.64 -12.90 17.64
N SER A 289 -15.64 -11.86 18.49
CA SER A 289 -14.69 -10.73 18.39
C SER A 289 -13.25 -11.20 18.56
N ALA A 290 -12.94 -11.98 19.58
CA ALA A 290 -11.60 -12.54 19.79
C ALA A 290 -11.15 -13.47 18.65
N ILE A 291 -12.10 -14.16 18.00
CA ILE A 291 -11.80 -15.00 16.85
C ILE A 291 -11.47 -14.13 15.61
N ILE A 292 -12.22 -13.07 15.36
CA ILE A 292 -12.02 -12.13 14.26
C ILE A 292 -10.67 -11.43 14.44
N GLU A 293 -10.38 -10.86 15.63
CA GLU A 293 -9.09 -10.22 15.94
C GLU A 293 -7.89 -11.16 15.71
N ARG A 294 -8.05 -12.45 16.02
CA ARG A 294 -7.01 -13.45 15.73
C ARG A 294 -6.79 -13.63 14.24
N TYR A 295 -7.83 -13.60 13.39
CA TYR A 295 -7.67 -13.66 11.95
C TYR A 295 -7.08 -12.39 11.40
N ASP A 296 -7.46 -11.22 11.91
CA ASP A 296 -6.88 -9.93 11.53
C ASP A 296 -5.38 -9.88 11.80
N SER A 297 -4.96 -10.31 12.99
CA SER A 297 -3.55 -10.41 13.33
C SER A 297 -2.78 -11.37 12.40
N ARG A 298 -3.38 -12.50 12.01
CA ARG A 298 -2.76 -13.45 11.09
C ARG A 298 -2.65 -12.90 9.67
N ILE A 299 -3.68 -12.20 9.19
CA ILE A 299 -3.66 -11.52 7.89
C ILE A 299 -2.52 -10.52 7.87
N ALA A 300 -2.43 -9.65 8.89
CA ALA A 300 -1.39 -8.64 9.00
C ALA A 300 0.03 -9.26 9.06
N MET A 301 0.20 -10.37 9.79
CA MET A 301 1.47 -11.09 9.88
C MET A 301 1.95 -11.64 8.52
N THR A 302 1.06 -11.94 7.57
CA THR A 302 1.47 -12.49 6.26
C THR A 302 2.26 -11.49 5.41
N VAL A 303 2.11 -10.20 5.69
CA VAL A 303 2.79 -9.08 5.01
C VAL A 303 3.69 -8.27 5.95
N LEU A 304 4.02 -8.82 7.11
CA LEU A 304 4.86 -8.19 8.14
C LEU A 304 4.28 -6.87 8.72
N ALA A 305 2.98 -6.66 8.58
CA ALA A 305 2.29 -5.44 8.97
C ALA A 305 1.52 -5.57 10.31
N ASP A 306 1.79 -6.61 11.10
CA ASP A 306 1.10 -6.86 12.37
C ASP A 306 1.37 -5.78 13.44
N PHE A 307 2.46 -5.01 13.31
CA PHE A 307 2.75 -3.87 14.17
C PHE A 307 1.71 -2.75 14.06
N ILE A 308 1.02 -2.62 12.92
CA ILE A 308 -0.06 -1.64 12.72
C ILE A 308 -1.22 -1.89 13.69
N LEU A 309 -1.48 -3.17 14.01
CA LEU A 309 -2.55 -3.58 14.92
C LEU A 309 -2.15 -3.51 16.41
N MET A 310 -0.85 -3.36 16.72
CA MET A 310 -0.35 -3.38 18.11
C MET A 310 -0.71 -2.11 18.90
N GLY A 311 -1.10 -1.03 18.25
CA GLY A 311 -1.58 0.19 18.91
C GLY A 311 -2.82 0.00 19.79
N HIS A 312 -3.54 -1.09 19.62
CA HIS A 312 -4.71 -1.45 20.44
C HIS A 312 -4.38 -2.38 21.62
N GLN A 313 -3.17 -2.89 21.73
CA GLN A 313 -2.73 -3.77 22.82
C GLN A 313 -1.74 -3.02 23.73
N SER A 314 -2.12 -2.83 24.97
CA SER A 314 -1.48 -1.97 25.97
C SER A 314 -0.08 -2.39 26.45
N VAL A 315 0.57 -3.43 25.90
CA VAL A 315 1.88 -3.90 26.37
C VAL A 315 2.69 -4.46 25.20
N GLY A 316 3.33 -3.59 24.43
CA GLY A 316 4.36 -3.99 23.46
C GLY A 316 5.68 -3.30 23.79
N SER A 317 6.77 -4.06 23.92
CA SER A 317 8.10 -3.46 24.11
C SER A 317 8.42 -2.59 22.85
N PHE A 318 8.77 -1.34 23.07
CA PHE A 318 9.15 -0.37 22.03
C PHE A 318 10.22 -0.93 21.07
N ALA A 319 11.17 -1.72 21.60
CA ALA A 319 12.20 -2.38 20.81
C ALA A 319 11.62 -3.38 19.78
N LEU A 320 10.63 -4.18 20.17
CA LEU A 320 10.01 -5.17 19.27
C LEU A 320 9.21 -4.48 18.15
N SER A 321 8.56 -3.37 18.46
CA SER A 321 7.83 -2.55 17.47
C SER A 321 8.82 -1.96 16.44
N SER A 322 9.94 -1.40 16.91
CA SER A 322 11.00 -0.84 16.04
C SER A 322 11.59 -1.88 15.08
N ASP A 323 11.88 -3.09 15.58
CA ASP A 323 12.44 -4.15 14.74
C ASP A 323 11.45 -4.61 13.66
N LYS A 324 10.15 -4.71 13.98
CA LYS A 324 9.12 -5.07 13.00
C LYS A 324 8.91 -3.98 11.95
N THR A 325 8.90 -2.72 12.35
CA THR A 325 8.84 -1.59 11.43
C THR A 325 10.01 -1.62 10.45
N LYS A 326 11.22 -1.87 10.94
CA LYS A 326 12.40 -2.00 10.09
C LYS A 326 12.27 -3.15 9.07
N MET A 327 11.78 -4.32 9.49
CA MET A 327 11.55 -5.44 8.57
C MET A 327 10.49 -5.09 7.51
N PHE A 328 9.47 -4.33 7.87
CA PHE A 328 8.45 -3.87 6.95
C PHE A 328 9.02 -2.87 5.93
N SER A 329 9.81 -1.88 6.39
CA SER A 329 10.51 -0.93 5.51
C SER A 329 11.45 -1.65 4.53
N MET A 330 12.20 -2.67 4.99
CA MET A 330 13.02 -3.49 4.09
C MET A 330 12.18 -4.24 3.04
N ALA A 331 10.99 -4.73 3.41
CA ALA A 331 10.09 -5.36 2.45
C ALA A 331 9.56 -4.36 1.42
N ILE A 332 9.24 -3.12 1.84
CA ILE A 332 8.83 -2.04 0.94
C ILE A 332 9.98 -1.65 0.01
N GLY A 333 11.21 -1.50 0.52
CA GLY A 333 12.39 -1.25 -0.29
C GLY A 333 12.56 -2.29 -1.40
N SER A 334 12.32 -3.57 -1.11
CA SER A 334 12.37 -4.62 -2.13
C SER A 334 11.29 -4.48 -3.23
N TYR A 335 10.15 -3.85 -2.95
CA TYR A 335 9.14 -3.55 -3.98
C TYR A 335 9.56 -2.35 -4.85
N LEU A 336 10.20 -1.35 -4.26
CA LEU A 336 10.79 -0.25 -4.98
C LEU A 336 11.91 -0.73 -5.93
N ASP A 337 12.80 -1.63 -5.44
CA ASP A 337 13.82 -2.28 -6.26
C ASP A 337 13.21 -2.98 -7.49
N ILE A 338 12.13 -3.74 -7.32
CA ILE A 338 11.43 -4.42 -8.43
C ILE A 338 10.97 -3.39 -9.47
N ILE A 339 10.44 -2.25 -9.02
CA ILE A 339 10.00 -1.19 -9.94
C ILE A 339 11.21 -0.63 -10.70
N CYS A 340 12.28 -0.27 -10.01
CA CYS A 340 13.51 0.22 -10.62
C CYS A 340 14.09 -0.80 -11.63
N GLU A 341 14.16 -2.08 -11.27
CA GLU A 341 14.67 -3.14 -12.15
C GLU A 341 13.91 -3.23 -13.47
N VAL A 342 12.59 -3.13 -13.44
CA VAL A 342 11.78 -3.19 -14.67
C VAL A 342 12.02 -1.97 -15.54
N PHE A 343 12.10 -0.78 -14.96
CA PHE A 343 12.42 0.43 -15.71
C PHE A 343 13.85 0.38 -16.28
N ASN A 344 14.83 -0.02 -15.50
CA ASN A 344 16.24 -0.08 -15.90
C ASN A 344 16.52 -1.15 -16.96
N ASN A 345 15.79 -2.26 -16.92
CA ASN A 345 16.01 -3.35 -17.87
C ASN A 345 15.18 -3.22 -19.16
N VAL A 346 14.07 -2.46 -19.14
CA VAL A 346 13.14 -2.44 -20.28
C VAL A 346 12.83 -1.02 -20.75
N ALA A 347 12.30 -0.15 -19.86
CA ALA A 347 11.76 1.14 -20.27
C ALA A 347 12.83 2.14 -20.70
N ILE A 348 13.91 2.26 -19.91
CA ILE A 348 14.99 3.23 -20.15
C ILE A 348 15.82 2.82 -21.35
N PRO A 349 16.32 1.57 -21.49
CA PRO A 349 17.02 1.15 -22.68
C PRO A 349 16.20 1.36 -23.96
N ALA A 350 14.92 0.95 -23.96
CA ALA A 350 14.05 1.15 -25.13
C ALA A 350 13.82 2.64 -25.45
N LEU A 351 13.75 3.53 -24.45
CA LEU A 351 13.62 4.97 -24.65
C LEU A 351 14.87 5.60 -25.24
N ILE A 352 16.04 5.21 -24.76
CA ILE A 352 17.34 5.70 -25.26
C ILE A 352 17.60 5.17 -26.68
N ASP A 353 17.38 3.88 -26.92
CA ASP A 353 17.61 3.24 -28.21
C ASP A 353 16.74 3.83 -29.32
N ILE A 354 15.49 4.20 -29.05
CA ILE A 354 14.60 4.84 -30.03
C ILE A 354 15.08 6.25 -30.42
N ASN A 355 15.95 6.87 -29.59
CA ASN A 355 16.63 8.13 -29.83
C ASN A 355 18.14 7.95 -30.07
N GLY A 356 18.56 6.74 -30.45
CA GLY A 356 19.96 6.31 -30.47
C GLY A 356 20.91 7.22 -31.28
N ASP A 357 20.42 7.89 -32.32
CA ASP A 357 21.22 8.88 -33.06
C ASP A 357 21.69 10.06 -32.18
N HIS A 358 20.86 10.45 -31.21
CA HIS A 358 21.15 11.54 -30.28
C HIS A 358 22.06 11.09 -29.13
N PHE A 359 21.86 9.89 -28.62
CA PHE A 359 22.57 9.35 -27.44
C PHE A 359 23.72 8.39 -27.82
N ALA A 360 24.25 8.45 -29.03
CA ALA A 360 25.32 7.54 -29.47
C ALA A 360 26.63 7.64 -28.65
N GLY A 361 26.78 8.68 -27.81
CA GLY A 361 27.99 8.95 -27.03
C GLY A 361 27.94 8.52 -25.57
N ILE A 362 26.84 7.87 -25.10
CA ILE A 362 26.72 7.43 -23.70
C ILE A 362 27.64 6.24 -23.42
N THR A 363 28.09 6.13 -22.18
CA THR A 363 28.89 5.00 -21.68
C THR A 363 28.04 3.82 -21.36
N ASP A 364 26.92 4.04 -20.62
CA ASP A 364 25.92 3.05 -20.26
C ASP A 364 24.55 3.74 -20.11
N TYR A 365 23.47 2.95 -19.97
CA TYR A 365 22.13 3.49 -19.78
C TYR A 365 21.99 4.14 -18.40
N PRO A 366 21.26 5.29 -18.30
CA PRO A 366 20.88 5.86 -17.02
C PRO A 366 20.08 4.86 -16.18
N GLN A 367 20.18 4.96 -14.86
CA GLN A 367 19.54 4.06 -13.93
C GLN A 367 18.53 4.80 -13.06
N LEU A 368 17.26 4.37 -13.08
CA LEU A 368 16.26 4.83 -12.13
C LEU A 368 16.62 4.27 -10.74
N THR A 369 16.62 5.12 -9.75
CA THR A 369 16.88 4.79 -8.34
C THR A 369 15.77 5.36 -7.47
N HIS A 370 15.71 4.91 -6.24
CA HIS A 370 14.78 5.42 -5.24
C HIS A 370 15.51 5.76 -3.95
N GLY A 371 14.98 6.73 -3.20
CA GLY A 371 15.42 7.03 -1.84
C GLY A 371 14.96 5.96 -0.84
N ASP A 372 15.53 6.00 0.36
CA ASP A 372 15.12 5.13 1.46
C ASP A 372 13.71 5.46 1.94
N VAL A 373 12.96 4.42 2.34
CA VAL A 373 11.60 4.55 2.89
C VAL A 373 11.62 4.96 4.37
N GLU A 374 12.73 4.72 5.07
CA GLU A 374 12.94 5.19 6.45
C GLU A 374 13.48 6.62 6.41
N ASP A 375 12.78 7.54 7.11
CA ASP A 375 13.36 8.84 7.46
C ASP A 375 14.69 8.58 8.17
N ALA A 376 15.77 9.18 7.67
CA ALA A 376 17.05 9.12 8.32
C ALA A 376 16.86 9.54 9.79
N ASN A 377 17.17 8.64 10.72
CA ASN A 377 17.11 8.99 12.13
C ASN A 377 18.22 10.00 12.40
N LEU A 378 17.88 11.29 12.28
CA LEU A 378 18.81 12.41 12.34
C LEU A 378 19.65 12.41 13.63
N GLU A 379 19.09 11.89 14.73
CA GLU A 379 19.84 11.73 15.99
C GLU A 379 20.94 10.67 15.87
N LYS A 380 20.63 9.51 15.29
CA LYS A 380 21.63 8.45 15.06
C LYS A 380 22.66 8.86 14.02
N LEU A 381 22.20 9.52 12.94
CA LEU A 381 23.07 10.04 11.89
C LEU A 381 24.00 11.12 12.44
N GLY A 382 23.49 12.09 13.19
CA GLY A 382 24.29 13.14 13.84
C GLY A 382 25.31 12.56 14.81
N ASN A 383 24.94 11.59 15.65
CA ASN A 383 25.86 10.89 16.54
C ASN A 383 26.93 10.09 15.79
N PHE A 384 26.55 9.40 14.70
CA PHE A 384 27.49 8.66 13.84
C PHE A 384 28.50 9.62 13.19
N ILE A 385 28.04 10.69 12.55
CA ILE A 385 28.90 11.71 11.92
C ILE A 385 29.84 12.33 12.97
N HIS A 386 29.31 12.72 14.13
CA HIS A 386 30.11 13.28 15.23
C HIS A 386 31.22 12.32 15.68
N GLN A 387 30.92 11.03 15.81
CA GLN A 387 31.93 10.01 16.18
C GLN A 387 32.98 9.81 15.09
N MET A 388 32.57 9.76 13.81
CA MET A 388 33.45 9.55 12.67
C MET A 388 34.36 10.75 12.41
N VAL A 389 33.84 11.97 12.53
CA VAL A 389 34.63 13.22 12.47
C VAL A 389 35.56 13.33 13.71
N GLY A 390 35.06 12.99 14.90
CA GLY A 390 35.82 13.04 16.15
C GLY A 390 36.98 12.05 16.19
N CYS A 391 36.90 10.89 15.54
CA CYS A 391 38.03 9.94 15.41
C CYS A 391 38.90 10.20 14.16
N GLY A 392 38.60 11.22 13.35
CA GLY A 392 39.37 11.56 12.16
C GLY A 392 39.16 10.60 10.97
N ALA A 393 38.14 9.75 11.01
CA ALA A 393 37.82 8.81 9.94
C ALA A 393 37.04 9.48 8.81
N LEU A 394 36.38 10.61 9.09
CA LEU A 394 35.62 11.43 8.13
C LEU A 394 36.11 12.89 8.27
N ILE A 395 36.42 13.51 7.14
CA ILE A 395 36.76 14.94 7.10
C ILE A 395 35.51 15.63 6.52
N PRO A 396 34.91 16.63 7.22
CA PRO A 396 33.78 17.39 6.69
C PRO A 396 34.16 18.04 5.36
N ASP A 397 33.40 17.75 4.34
CA ASP A 397 33.50 18.34 3.01
C ASP A 397 32.10 18.81 2.53
N GLU A 398 32.05 19.47 1.37
CA GLU A 398 30.79 19.94 0.79
C GLU A 398 29.80 18.82 0.52
N GLY A 399 30.28 17.65 0.07
CA GLY A 399 29.42 16.49 -0.18
C GLY A 399 28.78 15.93 1.10
N LEU A 400 29.49 16.00 2.22
CA LEU A 400 28.91 15.63 3.52
C LEU A 400 27.87 16.65 4.02
N GLU A 401 28.11 17.93 3.77
CA GLU A 401 27.13 18.98 4.09
C GLU A 401 25.85 18.82 3.28
N ASP A 402 25.96 18.59 1.96
CA ASP A 402 24.83 18.38 1.07
C ASP A 402 24.04 17.12 1.49
N PHE A 403 24.74 16.02 1.82
CA PHE A 403 24.10 14.81 2.33
C PHE A 403 23.34 15.05 3.63
N ILE A 404 23.90 15.83 4.57
CA ILE A 404 23.22 16.15 5.85
C ILE A 404 21.99 17.05 5.58
N ARG A 405 22.10 18.01 4.65
CA ARG A 405 20.99 18.91 4.29
C ARG A 405 19.82 18.14 3.66
N ASP A 406 20.14 17.22 2.74
CA ASP A 406 19.16 16.36 2.10
C ASP A 406 18.49 15.42 3.12
N ALA A 407 19.28 14.72 3.94
CA ALA A 407 18.76 13.84 4.98
C ALA A 407 17.91 14.54 6.04
N ALA A 408 18.15 15.87 6.27
CA ALA A 408 17.41 16.69 7.21
C ALA A 408 16.25 17.47 6.56
N GLY A 409 16.03 17.33 5.24
CA GLY A 409 15.05 18.12 4.49
C GLY A 409 15.32 19.62 4.53
N MET A 410 16.60 20.02 4.63
CA MET A 410 16.98 21.43 4.63
C MET A 410 17.10 21.96 3.18
N PRO A 411 16.88 23.26 2.95
CA PRO A 411 17.06 23.83 1.62
C PRO A 411 18.52 23.70 1.15
N GLU A 412 18.70 23.58 -0.16
CA GLU A 412 20.02 23.59 -0.81
C GLU A 412 20.84 24.82 -0.38
N ARG A 413 22.16 24.67 -0.40
CA ARG A 413 23.10 25.76 -0.09
C ARG A 413 22.96 26.86 -1.14
N LEU A 414 22.89 28.10 -0.72
CA LEU A 414 22.94 29.26 -1.62
C LEU A 414 24.39 29.43 -2.10
N GLU A 415 24.63 29.42 -3.41
CA GLU A 415 25.96 29.56 -4.04
C GLU A 415 26.71 30.86 -3.64
N ASP A 416 26.03 31.89 -3.16
CA ASP A 416 26.61 33.17 -2.73
C ASP A 416 27.17 33.21 -1.30
N TRP A 417 27.23 32.06 -0.59
CA TRP A 417 27.70 32.03 0.81
C TRP A 417 29.21 31.93 0.95
N ASP A 418 29.95 31.49 -0.07
CA ASP A 418 31.38 31.21 -0.02
C ASP A 418 32.31 32.45 -0.05
N ASP A 419 31.80 33.65 -0.38
CA ASP A 419 32.60 34.88 -0.47
C ASP A 419 32.73 35.68 0.85
N LYS A 420 32.24 35.16 1.98
CA LYS A 420 32.56 35.70 3.29
C LYS A 420 33.63 34.88 3.97
N GLU A 421 34.85 34.96 3.41
CA GLU A 421 36.05 34.57 4.14
C GLU A 421 36.01 35.04 5.59
N ASP A 422 36.39 34.15 6.49
CA ASP A 422 36.82 34.40 7.85
C ASP A 422 37.87 35.53 7.93
N THR A 423 37.46 36.75 7.86
CA THR A 423 38.30 37.91 8.23
C THR A 423 38.31 38.18 9.73
N SER A 424 38.02 37.19 10.58
CA SER A 424 38.07 37.35 12.06
C SER A 424 39.14 36.54 12.78
N ALA A 425 40.16 36.05 12.06
CA ALA A 425 41.26 35.33 12.69
C ALA A 425 42.64 35.88 12.28
N SER A 426 42.90 37.18 12.49
CA SER A 426 44.26 37.70 12.67
C SER A 426 44.24 39.16 13.16
N ASP A 427 43.99 39.36 14.43
CA ASP A 427 44.61 40.47 15.15
C ASP A 427 45.12 39.99 16.50
N GLY A 428 46.31 39.40 16.42
CA GLY A 428 47.16 39.05 17.57
C GLY A 428 47.83 40.27 18.12
N GLY A 429 47.09 41.12 18.78
CA GLY A 429 47.63 42.18 19.60
C GLY A 429 48.34 41.61 20.82
N THR A 430 49.64 41.56 20.78
CA THR A 430 50.52 41.33 21.97
C THR A 430 50.43 42.52 22.86
N ASP A 431 49.87 42.33 24.07
CA ASP A 431 49.91 43.28 25.16
C ASP A 431 51.31 43.29 25.78
N PRO A 432 51.95 44.42 26.03
CA PRO A 432 53.35 44.52 26.49
C PRO A 432 53.58 44.00 27.93
N ASN A 433 52.59 43.46 28.61
CA ASN A 433 52.66 43.04 30.00
C ASN A 433 52.29 41.56 30.25
N GLY A 434 52.87 40.65 29.52
CA GLY A 434 53.18 39.26 29.86
C GLY A 434 52.25 38.49 30.79
N ASN A 435 50.92 38.59 30.70
CA ASN A 435 50.00 37.77 31.50
C ASN A 435 49.04 37.00 30.59
N GLN A 436 49.32 35.73 30.46
CA GLN A 436 48.41 34.78 29.76
C GLN A 436 47.09 34.64 30.50
N LYS A 437 46.01 35.12 29.90
CA LYS A 437 44.64 34.79 30.36
C LYS A 437 44.24 33.43 29.82
N ASN A 438 44.08 32.46 30.72
CA ASN A 438 43.40 31.21 30.43
C ASN A 438 42.01 31.43 29.84
N PRO A 439 41.58 30.62 28.85
CA PRO A 439 40.24 30.70 28.32
C PRO A 439 39.21 30.33 29.40
N THR A 440 38.31 31.22 29.68
CA THR A 440 37.19 31.01 30.58
C THR A 440 36.27 29.93 30.04
N LYS A 441 36.12 28.87 30.82
CA LYS A 441 35.14 27.81 30.71
C LYS A 441 33.72 28.40 30.63
N PRO A 442 32.84 27.97 29.75
CA PRO A 442 31.47 28.40 29.76
C PRO A 442 30.76 28.02 31.07
N PRO A 443 29.82 28.81 31.57
CA PRO A 443 29.17 28.54 32.84
C PRO A 443 28.36 27.22 32.76
N SER A 444 28.65 26.33 33.71
CA SER A 444 27.85 25.16 33.99
C SER A 444 26.48 25.61 34.54
N SER A 445 25.42 25.36 33.82
CA SER A 445 24.06 25.44 34.35
C SER A 445 23.79 24.20 35.21
N ASN A 446 23.99 24.37 36.54
CA ASN A 446 23.35 23.52 37.54
C ASN A 446 21.89 24.00 37.63
N VAL A 447 20.98 23.23 37.07
CA VAL A 447 19.58 23.30 37.44
C VAL A 447 19.27 22.01 38.19
N SER A 448 18.97 22.17 39.47
CA SER A 448 18.40 21.13 40.32
C SER A 448 16.99 20.78 39.82
N PRO A 449 16.59 19.49 39.86
CA PRO A 449 15.23 19.11 39.60
C PRO A 449 14.41 19.34 40.89
N ASP A 450 13.58 20.36 40.93
CA ASP A 450 12.41 20.43 41.82
C ASP A 450 11.60 21.71 41.49
N ASP A 451 10.29 21.54 41.41
CA ASP A 451 9.22 22.56 41.31
C ASP A 451 8.96 23.17 39.91
N ASP A 452 8.17 22.44 39.08
CA ASP A 452 7.21 23.02 38.09
C ASP A 452 6.24 21.98 37.52
N ASP A 453 5.44 21.33 38.36
CA ASP A 453 4.37 20.42 37.93
C ASP A 453 3.02 20.78 38.61
N LEU A 454 2.61 22.05 38.62
CA LEU A 454 1.32 22.42 39.22
C LEU A 454 0.41 23.35 38.38
N ASP A 455 0.81 23.84 37.21
CA ASP A 455 0.00 24.80 36.45
C ASP A 455 -0.70 24.26 35.19
N THR A 456 -0.49 22.98 34.81
CA THR A 456 -1.13 22.39 33.63
C THR A 456 -2.47 21.68 33.88
N GLU A 457 -2.81 21.37 35.13
CA GLU A 457 -4.10 20.70 35.44
C GLU A 457 -5.30 21.68 35.57
N GLU A 458 -5.06 22.98 35.80
CA GLU A 458 -6.15 23.94 35.91
C GLU A 458 -6.65 24.47 34.54
N GLU A 459 -5.82 24.55 33.51
CA GLU A 459 -6.26 24.97 32.16
C GLU A 459 -7.10 23.88 31.47
N ASP A 460 -6.76 22.58 31.62
CA ASP A 460 -7.52 21.48 31.07
C ASP A 460 -8.90 21.31 31.72
N ALA A 461 -9.06 21.69 33.01
CA ALA A 461 -10.33 21.64 33.72
C ALA A 461 -11.31 22.74 33.29
N GLU A 462 -10.81 23.95 32.98
CA GLU A 462 -11.64 25.06 32.48
C GLU A 462 -12.16 24.83 31.06
N ASP A 463 -11.35 24.24 30.18
CA ASP A 463 -11.77 23.96 28.80
C ASP A 463 -12.75 22.78 28.72
N LEU A 464 -12.65 21.81 29.63
CA LEU A 464 -13.62 20.71 29.75
C LEU A 464 -14.99 21.23 30.24
N GLU A 465 -15.00 22.22 31.13
CA GLU A 465 -16.24 22.84 31.61
C GLU A 465 -16.90 23.76 30.57
N LYS A 466 -16.10 24.46 29.76
CA LYS A 466 -16.57 25.25 28.61
C LYS A 466 -17.19 24.37 27.54
N ALA A 467 -16.57 23.19 27.23
CA ALA A 467 -17.11 22.20 26.30
C ALA A 467 -18.44 21.59 26.78
N LYS A 468 -18.58 21.29 28.06
CA LYS A 468 -19.85 20.79 28.65
C LYS A 468 -20.97 21.83 28.58
N LYS A 469 -20.68 23.12 28.85
CA LYS A 469 -21.67 24.23 28.74
C LYS A 469 -22.10 24.49 27.30
N ALA A 470 -21.21 24.31 26.32
CA ALA A 470 -21.54 24.41 24.90
C ALA A 470 -22.48 23.28 24.43
N ARG A 471 -22.24 22.02 24.86
CA ARG A 471 -23.12 20.88 24.55
C ARG A 471 -24.52 21.03 25.15
N GLN A 472 -24.65 21.57 26.37
CA GLN A 472 -25.97 21.83 26.97
C GLN A 472 -26.77 22.95 26.24
N ARG A 473 -26.11 23.94 25.66
CA ARG A 473 -26.76 25.00 24.85
C ARG A 473 -27.26 24.46 23.50
N LEU A 474 -26.53 23.56 22.88
CA LEU A 474 -26.94 22.93 21.63
C LEU A 474 -28.12 21.94 21.82
N GLY A 475 -28.13 21.19 22.92
CA GLY A 475 -29.26 20.30 23.25
C GLY A 475 -30.57 21.00 23.61
N ARG A 476 -30.53 22.27 24.02
CA ARG A 476 -31.74 23.11 24.25
C ARG A 476 -32.28 23.79 23.00
N LYS A 477 -31.46 23.94 21.94
CA LYS A 477 -31.91 24.45 20.63
C LYS A 477 -32.54 23.37 19.73
N ALA A 478 -32.32 22.08 19.99
CA ALA A 478 -32.90 20.98 19.25
C ALA A 478 -34.24 20.48 19.79
N ARG A 479 -34.76 21.13 20.88
CA ARG A 479 -36.07 20.78 21.49
C ARG A 479 -37.07 21.96 21.44
N ARG A 480 -36.87 22.92 20.56
CA ARG A 480 -37.87 23.94 20.23
C ARG A 480 -38.25 23.88 18.75
#